data_1c6db61f680592735c27374e27fc17e8
#
_entry.id   1c6db61f680592735c27374e27fc17e8
#
_cell.length_a   1.000
_cell.length_b   1.000
_cell.length_c   1.000
_cell.angle_alpha   90.00
_cell.angle_beta   90.00
_cell.angle_gamma   90.00
#
_symmetry.space_group_name_H-M   'P 1'
#
loop_
_entity.id
_entity.type
_entity.pdbx_description
1 polymer ?
#
loop_
_entity_poly.entity_id
_entity_poly.type
_entity_poly.pdbx_seq_one_letter_code
_entity_poly.pdbx_strand_id
1 'polypeptide(L)'
;MASSRRNQSARPGAARLTASGHVAGRAGRSSPPGDEAAAGPLTGGDGGRARAETHGHAAGRGRRRLPPVRLAPREELAAAARVAPLLRAARDLSRWAGSTHQLTSSGGLAPDQAVAAAEALELAHREVEAAFRVAVATGMLARPGADSGPAGCGDVLAAGDAEEVLQAWDSALAAILTAEDLDGLATALYTVGGPVRMDGLFDAYAAAAGTRRSTRATDRTATDQAAADQAAADRGQEPDEAAALSYALETLADLAVVELGTDESPGGLTVALSPLGVWGIHRRLRAQGWHVPVLGSSGRNGAAGLLATLASCDAEDGEAEIGGWLAQREPAQAAAELIEAAASGSPGLRGAAFAVLDRIGVVAGPAVRAALAQPVLRAHAAVWLHEHGEEAELGPQDRTWLLVDLGAGLLEEADPRDVVAELLPELPADAQAEIVAGLWQVSHPGVTDLLTALSDYHPDPAVARAARKAAFKARSPAAGRGPIAPADGPVS
;
A
#
# COMPACT_ATOMS: atom_id res chain seq x y z
N MET A 1 4.65 -33.83 -25.59
CA MET A 1 3.98 -32.74 -26.32
C MET A 1 2.82 -32.23 -25.44
N ALA A 2 3.06 -31.21 -24.66
CA ALA A 2 2.02 -30.49 -23.92
C ALA A 2 2.43 -29.02 -23.88
N SER A 3 1.60 -28.20 -24.50
CA SER A 3 1.78 -26.79 -24.80
C SER A 3 1.65 -25.94 -23.55
N SER A 4 2.70 -25.22 -23.22
CA SER A 4 2.71 -24.22 -22.15
C SER A 4 1.92 -23.00 -22.60
N ARG A 5 0.74 -22.77 -22.04
CA ARG A 5 0.00 -21.52 -22.18
C ARG A 5 0.50 -20.54 -21.12
N ARG A 6 1.16 -19.48 -21.56
CA ARG A 6 1.47 -18.30 -20.75
C ARG A 6 0.14 -17.63 -20.33
N ASN A 7 -0.07 -17.58 -19.05
CA ASN A 7 -1.17 -16.86 -18.42
C ASN A 7 -0.78 -15.36 -18.37
N GLN A 8 -1.37 -14.57 -19.26
CA GLN A 8 -1.31 -13.11 -19.15
C GLN A 8 -2.43 -12.71 -18.17
N SER A 9 -2.04 -12.23 -17.00
CA SER A 9 -2.93 -11.66 -16.01
C SER A 9 -3.61 -10.41 -16.59
N ALA A 10 -4.87 -10.52 -16.94
CA ALA A 10 -5.71 -9.37 -17.27
C ALA A 10 -6.03 -8.64 -15.97
N ARG A 11 -5.60 -7.40 -15.84
CA ARG A 11 -6.00 -6.46 -14.78
C ARG A 11 -7.48 -6.13 -14.94
N PRO A 12 -8.27 -6.01 -13.84
CA PRO A 12 -9.68 -5.66 -13.93
C PRO A 12 -9.84 -4.18 -14.31
N GLY A 13 -10.46 -3.98 -15.40
CA GLY A 13 -11.53 -3.17 -15.77
C GLY A 13 -11.50 -1.68 -15.46
N ALA A 14 -10.85 -0.89 -16.32
CA ALA A 14 -11.43 0.40 -16.67
C ALA A 14 -12.68 0.10 -17.52
N ALA A 15 -13.86 0.50 -17.03
CA ALA A 15 -15.08 0.42 -17.80
C ALA A 15 -14.89 1.17 -19.13
N ARG A 16 -14.90 0.42 -20.23
CA ARG A 16 -14.79 0.98 -21.58
C ARG A 16 -16.08 1.74 -21.90
N LEU A 17 -16.00 3.05 -21.94
CA LEU A 17 -17.00 3.88 -22.61
C LEU A 17 -16.83 3.69 -24.13
N THR A 18 -17.48 2.66 -24.69
CA THR A 18 -17.61 2.52 -26.12
C THR A 18 -18.69 3.46 -26.64
N ALA A 19 -18.27 4.62 -27.12
CA ALA A 19 -19.13 5.43 -27.97
C ALA A 19 -19.22 4.71 -29.34
N SER A 20 -20.32 4.01 -29.60
CA SER A 20 -20.64 3.49 -30.93
C SER A 20 -20.88 4.64 -31.92
N GLY A 21 -19.88 4.85 -32.79
CA GLY A 21 -20.01 5.68 -33.98
C GLY A 21 -19.32 4.99 -35.12
N HIS A 22 -20.07 4.27 -35.94
CA HIS A 22 -19.66 3.67 -37.18
C HIS A 22 -19.21 4.74 -38.17
N VAL A 23 -17.91 4.70 -38.58
CA VAL A 23 -17.51 5.13 -39.94
C VAL A 23 -16.38 4.19 -40.41
N ALA A 24 -16.63 3.53 -41.51
CA ALA A 24 -15.72 2.67 -42.25
C ALA A 24 -14.75 3.48 -43.14
N GLY A 25 -13.47 3.01 -43.28
CA GLY A 25 -12.56 3.60 -44.26
C GLY A 25 -11.10 3.15 -44.15
N ARG A 26 -10.80 1.99 -44.60
CA ARG A 26 -9.76 1.46 -45.52
C ARG A 26 -8.39 2.12 -45.60
N ALA A 27 -7.37 1.34 -45.26
CA ALA A 27 -6.10 1.01 -45.89
C ALA A 27 -5.03 2.07 -46.23
N GLY A 28 -3.78 1.76 -45.83
CA GLY A 28 -2.58 2.23 -46.57
C GLY A 28 -1.26 2.17 -45.82
N ARG A 29 -0.50 1.13 -46.07
CA ARG A 29 0.92 0.83 -45.76
C ARG A 29 1.88 2.01 -45.81
N SER A 30 2.92 1.99 -44.98
CA SER A 30 4.35 1.84 -45.35
C SER A 30 5.27 2.50 -44.34
N SER A 31 6.17 1.72 -43.73
CA SER A 31 7.45 2.17 -43.14
C SER A 31 8.55 2.06 -44.17
N PRO A 32 9.86 2.30 -43.88
CA PRO A 32 10.62 3.29 -43.10
C PRO A 32 11.72 3.95 -44.00
N PRO A 33 13.00 4.28 -43.70
CA PRO A 33 13.79 4.42 -42.50
C PRO A 33 14.81 5.61 -42.48
N GLY A 34 15.61 5.71 -41.40
CA GLY A 34 17.02 6.22 -41.40
C GLY A 34 17.13 7.72 -41.04
N ASP A 35 18.07 8.24 -40.37
CA ASP A 35 19.43 8.00 -39.99
C ASP A 35 19.90 9.09 -39.00
N GLU A 36 20.73 8.66 -38.09
CA GLU A 36 21.95 9.24 -37.52
C GLU A 36 22.19 10.76 -37.45
N ALA A 37 22.66 11.21 -36.30
CA ALA A 37 23.98 11.77 -36.03
C ALA A 37 24.02 13.02 -35.12
N ALA A 38 24.80 12.88 -34.08
CA ALA A 38 25.90 13.71 -33.59
C ALA A 38 25.64 14.97 -32.74
N ALA A 39 25.97 14.82 -31.48
CA ALA A 39 27.08 15.44 -30.75
C ALA A 39 27.13 16.96 -30.55
N GLY A 40 27.29 17.33 -29.25
CA GLY A 40 28.24 18.34 -28.81
C GLY A 40 27.74 19.34 -27.76
N PRO A 41 28.55 19.62 -26.75
CA PRO A 41 28.16 20.30 -25.53
C PRO A 41 28.55 21.78 -25.52
N LEU A 42 27.89 22.62 -24.67
CA LEU A 42 28.44 23.88 -24.13
C LEU A 42 27.81 24.20 -22.80
N THR A 43 28.53 24.08 -21.74
CA THR A 43 29.08 25.01 -20.73
C THR A 43 28.30 26.27 -20.39
N GLY A 44 28.02 26.43 -19.08
CA GLY A 44 28.39 27.61 -18.29
C GLY A 44 27.28 28.60 -18.00
N GLY A 45 27.10 28.91 -16.72
CA GLY A 45 26.46 30.14 -16.31
C GLY A 45 25.84 30.12 -14.91
N ASP A 46 26.63 30.52 -13.99
CA ASP A 46 26.50 30.90 -12.58
C ASP A 46 25.32 31.85 -12.27
N GLY A 47 24.76 31.76 -11.05
CA GLY A 47 24.27 32.95 -10.33
C GLY A 47 22.78 33.00 -9.99
N GLY A 48 22.45 32.85 -8.72
CA GLY A 48 21.17 33.36 -8.23
C GLY A 48 20.56 32.60 -7.04
N ARG A 49 21.10 32.81 -5.83
CA ARG A 49 20.42 32.48 -4.58
C ARG A 49 19.10 33.25 -4.47
N ALA A 50 17.97 32.55 -4.53
CA ALA A 50 16.71 33.03 -4.00
C ALA A 50 16.18 32.02 -3.01
N ARG A 51 16.16 32.39 -1.73
CA ARG A 51 15.44 31.72 -0.65
C ARG A 51 13.97 31.71 -1.02
N ALA A 52 13.42 30.58 -1.39
CA ALA A 52 11.99 30.34 -1.42
C ALA A 52 11.59 29.68 -0.10
N GLU A 53 10.86 30.41 0.72
CA GLU A 53 10.12 29.92 1.87
C GLU A 53 9.09 28.87 1.36
N THR A 54 9.37 27.63 1.64
CA THR A 54 8.43 26.53 1.39
C THR A 54 7.32 26.57 2.42
N HIS A 55 6.23 27.25 2.07
CA HIS A 55 4.95 26.98 2.72
C HIS A 55 4.55 25.57 2.31
N GLY A 56 4.67 24.64 3.28
CA GLY A 56 4.28 23.27 3.13
C GLY A 56 2.77 23.13 2.89
N HIS A 57 2.37 23.01 1.64
CA HIS A 57 1.16 22.30 1.31
C HIS A 57 1.47 20.82 1.47
N ALA A 58 1.01 20.26 2.59
CA ALA A 58 0.86 18.81 2.75
C ALA A 58 -0.27 18.36 1.81
N ALA A 59 0.03 18.34 0.50
CA ALA A 59 -0.72 17.57 -0.47
C ALA A 59 -0.67 16.13 0.02
N GLY A 60 -1.84 15.54 0.26
CA GLY A 60 -1.99 14.16 0.71
C GLY A 60 -1.17 13.26 -0.19
N ARG A 61 -0.03 12.79 0.34
CA ARG A 61 0.69 11.67 -0.26
C ARG A 61 -0.31 10.55 -0.27
N GLY A 62 -0.70 10.10 -1.46
CA GLY A 62 -1.57 8.96 -1.62
C GLY A 62 -1.12 7.89 -0.64
N ARG A 63 -2.00 7.51 0.29
CA ARG A 63 -1.70 6.42 1.23
C ARG A 63 -1.35 5.24 0.34
N ARG A 64 -0.09 4.79 0.36
CA ARG A 64 0.30 3.56 -0.32
C ARG A 64 -0.67 2.49 0.17
N ARG A 65 -1.53 2.05 -0.72
CA ARG A 65 -2.46 0.96 -0.43
C ARG A 65 -1.63 -0.30 -0.32
N LEU A 66 -1.82 -1.01 0.78
CA LEU A 66 -1.17 -2.30 0.99
C LEU A 66 -2.03 -3.38 0.33
N PRO A 67 -1.42 -4.46 -0.18
CA PRO A 67 -2.16 -5.55 -0.77
C PRO A 67 -3.10 -6.18 0.27
N PRO A 68 -4.29 -6.63 -0.14
CA PRO A 68 -5.20 -7.35 0.74
C PRO A 68 -4.59 -8.69 1.12
N VAL A 69 -4.89 -9.16 2.33
CA VAL A 69 -4.37 -10.43 2.82
C VAL A 69 -5.49 -11.33 3.29
N ARG A 70 -5.27 -12.63 3.14
CA ARG A 70 -6.11 -13.67 3.73
C ARG A 70 -5.48 -14.13 5.04
N LEU A 71 -6.18 -13.91 6.16
CA LEU A 71 -5.70 -14.33 7.47
C LEU A 71 -6.13 -15.79 7.75
N ALA A 72 -5.19 -16.57 8.24
CA ALA A 72 -5.48 -17.93 8.69
C ALA A 72 -6.31 -17.94 10.01
N PRO A 73 -7.03 -19.01 10.32
CA PRO A 73 -7.75 -19.18 11.57
C PRO A 73 -6.83 -19.01 12.80
N ARG A 74 -7.36 -18.45 13.88
CA ARG A 74 -6.57 -18.16 15.09
C ARG A 74 -5.94 -19.41 15.70
N GLU A 75 -6.64 -20.53 15.67
CA GLU A 75 -6.18 -21.80 16.18
C GLU A 75 -4.96 -22.31 15.40
N GLU A 76 -4.95 -22.17 14.09
CA GLU A 76 -3.82 -22.52 13.23
C GLU A 76 -2.62 -21.60 13.50
N LEU A 77 -2.86 -20.30 13.63
CA LEU A 77 -1.82 -19.32 13.96
C LEU A 77 -1.21 -19.60 15.33
N ALA A 78 -2.05 -19.91 16.35
CA ALA A 78 -1.58 -20.26 17.68
C ALA A 78 -0.82 -21.61 17.68
N ALA A 79 -1.24 -22.57 16.88
CA ALA A 79 -0.50 -23.82 16.71
C ALA A 79 0.89 -23.58 16.11
N ALA A 80 1.01 -22.74 15.08
CA ALA A 80 2.29 -22.34 14.50
C ALA A 80 3.17 -21.60 15.53
N ALA A 81 2.60 -20.68 16.30
CA ALA A 81 3.33 -19.95 17.36
C ALA A 81 3.88 -20.89 18.44
N ARG A 82 3.11 -21.93 18.86
CA ARG A 82 3.56 -22.91 19.87
C ARG A 82 4.77 -23.74 19.44
N VAL A 83 4.93 -23.96 18.14
CA VAL A 83 6.04 -24.74 17.61
C VAL A 83 7.22 -23.88 17.14
N ALA A 84 7.09 -22.55 17.15
CA ALA A 84 8.15 -21.62 16.75
C ALA A 84 9.43 -21.87 17.56
N PRO A 85 10.58 -22.17 16.92
CA PRO A 85 11.81 -22.56 17.61
C PRO A 85 12.26 -21.53 18.65
N LEU A 86 12.23 -20.25 18.32
CA LEU A 86 12.69 -19.19 19.22
C LEU A 86 11.79 -19.01 20.44
N LEU A 87 10.47 -19.17 20.32
CA LEU A 87 9.56 -19.18 21.47
C LEU A 87 9.81 -20.40 22.39
N ARG A 88 10.10 -21.53 21.80
CA ARG A 88 10.45 -22.76 22.57
C ARG A 88 11.78 -22.58 23.28
N ALA A 89 12.79 -22.03 22.60
CA ALA A 89 14.07 -21.70 23.20
C ALA A 89 13.92 -20.69 24.36
N ALA A 90 13.08 -19.67 24.21
CA ALA A 90 12.77 -18.71 25.27
C ALA A 90 12.11 -19.36 26.49
N ARG A 91 11.17 -20.28 26.27
CA ARG A 91 10.54 -21.06 27.33
C ARG A 91 11.55 -21.96 28.04
N ASP A 92 12.39 -22.67 27.27
CA ASP A 92 13.33 -23.62 27.85
C ASP A 92 14.45 -22.85 28.59
N LEU A 93 14.87 -21.68 28.09
CA LEU A 93 15.75 -20.77 28.79
C LEU A 93 15.11 -20.27 30.12
N SER A 94 13.83 -19.92 30.11
CA SER A 94 13.14 -19.46 31.32
C SER A 94 13.04 -20.57 32.38
N ARG A 95 12.83 -21.82 31.96
CA ARG A 95 12.85 -22.99 32.86
C ARG A 95 14.25 -23.27 33.44
N TRP A 96 15.28 -23.17 32.58
CA TRP A 96 16.68 -23.33 32.99
C TRP A 96 17.10 -22.24 33.96
N ALA A 97 16.72 -20.98 33.68
CA ALA A 97 17.03 -19.84 34.54
C ALA A 97 16.34 -19.97 35.92
N GLY A 98 15.09 -20.42 35.97
CA GLY A 98 14.34 -20.61 37.20
C GLY A 98 14.34 -19.36 38.11
N SER A 99 14.34 -19.60 39.43
CA SER A 99 14.43 -18.52 40.43
C SER A 99 15.87 -18.18 40.88
N THR A 100 16.87 -18.89 40.35
CA THR A 100 18.26 -18.89 40.87
C THR A 100 19.23 -18.04 40.07
N HIS A 101 18.91 -17.71 38.80
CA HIS A 101 19.79 -16.93 37.95
C HIS A 101 19.53 -15.45 38.09
N GLN A 102 20.59 -14.69 38.37
CA GLN A 102 20.53 -13.25 38.55
C GLN A 102 20.72 -12.55 37.21
N LEU A 103 19.78 -11.67 36.89
CA LEU A 103 19.97 -10.74 35.80
C LEU A 103 20.96 -9.66 36.22
N THR A 104 21.74 -9.14 35.27
CA THR A 104 22.63 -8.00 35.49
C THR A 104 21.82 -6.75 35.88
N SER A 105 22.49 -5.74 36.46
CA SER A 105 21.86 -4.44 36.76
C SER A 105 21.26 -3.76 35.52
N SER A 106 21.75 -4.10 34.31
CA SER A 106 21.20 -3.67 33.01
C SER A 106 20.01 -4.53 32.54
N GLY A 107 19.65 -5.57 33.29
CA GLY A 107 18.52 -6.46 32.95
C GLY A 107 18.85 -7.52 31.90
N GLY A 108 20.12 -7.79 31.60
CA GLY A 108 20.59 -8.86 30.72
C GLY A 108 21.08 -10.09 31.48
N LEU A 109 21.39 -11.18 30.77
CA LEU A 109 22.12 -12.32 31.30
C LEU A 109 23.58 -11.94 31.52
N ALA A 110 24.20 -12.38 32.66
CA ALA A 110 25.63 -12.23 32.85
C ALA A 110 26.38 -13.11 31.80
N PRO A 111 27.56 -12.68 31.30
CA PRO A 111 28.26 -13.39 30.24
C PRO A 111 28.55 -14.86 30.54
N ASP A 112 28.89 -15.16 31.78
CA ASP A 112 29.11 -16.52 32.28
C ASP A 112 27.83 -17.37 32.28
N GLN A 113 26.70 -16.77 32.60
CA GLN A 113 25.41 -17.41 32.54
C GLN A 113 24.93 -17.60 31.11
N ALA A 114 25.23 -16.67 30.20
CA ALA A 114 24.92 -16.83 28.78
C ALA A 114 25.67 -18.03 28.17
N VAL A 115 26.97 -18.21 28.54
CA VAL A 115 27.76 -19.39 28.13
C VAL A 115 27.18 -20.67 28.73
N ALA A 116 26.86 -20.68 30.02
CA ALA A 116 26.28 -21.85 30.68
C ALA A 116 24.91 -22.22 30.09
N ALA A 117 24.06 -21.24 29.72
CA ALA A 117 22.80 -21.46 29.05
C ALA A 117 23.00 -22.04 27.63
N ALA A 118 23.98 -21.53 26.89
CA ALA A 118 24.31 -22.00 25.55
C ALA A 118 24.70 -23.48 25.56
N GLU A 119 25.55 -23.88 26.53
CA GLU A 119 25.95 -25.28 26.71
C GLU A 119 24.78 -26.17 27.18
N ALA A 120 24.00 -25.69 28.16
CA ALA A 120 22.91 -26.50 28.74
C ALA A 120 21.73 -26.70 27.79
N LEU A 121 21.47 -25.77 26.90
CA LEU A 121 20.34 -25.78 25.96
C LEU A 121 20.77 -26.12 24.52
N GLU A 122 22.07 -26.35 24.29
CA GLU A 122 22.65 -26.64 22.97
C GLU A 122 22.34 -25.52 21.94
N LEU A 123 22.36 -24.25 22.38
CA LEU A 123 22.09 -23.08 21.57
C LEU A 123 23.38 -22.33 21.25
N ALA A 124 23.44 -21.67 20.09
CA ALA A 124 24.51 -20.70 19.84
C ALA A 124 24.35 -19.47 20.77
N HIS A 125 25.44 -18.78 21.08
CA HIS A 125 25.42 -17.64 22.00
C HIS A 125 24.40 -16.55 21.56
N ARG A 126 24.35 -16.23 20.28
CA ARG A 126 23.39 -15.30 19.68
C ARG A 126 21.94 -15.76 19.82
N GLU A 127 21.67 -17.06 19.76
CA GLU A 127 20.35 -17.64 19.95
C GLU A 127 19.90 -17.52 21.40
N VAL A 128 20.82 -17.66 22.35
CA VAL A 128 20.57 -17.41 23.78
C VAL A 128 20.15 -15.95 24.00
N GLU A 129 20.83 -14.99 23.35
CA GLU A 129 20.47 -13.59 23.46
C GLU A 129 19.07 -13.29 22.88
N ALA A 130 18.75 -13.84 21.72
CA ALA A 130 17.43 -13.71 21.10
C ALA A 130 16.35 -14.39 21.97
N ALA A 131 16.60 -15.59 22.45
CA ALA A 131 15.68 -16.33 23.35
C ALA A 131 15.47 -15.59 24.68
N PHE A 132 16.52 -15.00 25.25
CA PHE A 132 16.42 -14.20 26.45
C PHE A 132 15.55 -12.94 26.23
N ARG A 133 15.77 -12.23 25.14
CA ARG A 133 14.98 -11.06 24.74
C ARG A 133 13.50 -11.40 24.60
N VAL A 134 13.21 -12.51 23.94
CA VAL A 134 11.85 -13.03 23.80
C VAL A 134 11.25 -13.45 25.15
N ALA A 135 12.00 -14.17 25.99
CA ALA A 135 11.53 -14.60 27.32
C ALA A 135 11.14 -13.40 28.22
N VAL A 136 11.91 -12.31 28.14
CA VAL A 136 11.59 -11.07 28.86
C VAL A 136 10.39 -10.36 28.26
N ALA A 137 10.28 -10.28 26.93
CA ALA A 137 9.18 -9.59 26.24
C ALA A 137 7.83 -10.30 26.44
N THR A 138 7.84 -11.63 26.51
CA THR A 138 6.64 -12.44 26.74
C THR A 138 6.28 -12.61 28.22
N GLY A 139 7.10 -12.07 29.14
CA GLY A 139 6.90 -12.24 30.58
C GLY A 139 7.25 -13.64 31.11
N MET A 140 7.86 -14.51 30.32
CA MET A 140 8.37 -15.82 30.78
C MET A 140 9.53 -15.66 31.77
N LEU A 141 10.28 -14.56 31.65
CA LEU A 141 11.27 -14.10 32.63
C LEU A 141 10.87 -12.75 33.20
N ALA A 142 10.88 -12.63 34.52
CA ALA A 142 10.57 -11.38 35.20
C ALA A 142 11.76 -10.39 35.07
N ARG A 143 11.46 -9.09 34.83
CA ARG A 143 12.47 -8.04 34.94
C ARG A 143 12.82 -7.76 36.39
N PRO A 144 14.09 -7.50 36.72
CA PRO A 144 14.47 -7.02 38.03
C PRO A 144 13.76 -5.69 38.35
N GLY A 145 13.13 -5.57 39.50
CA GLY A 145 12.47 -4.34 39.97
C GLY A 145 11.03 -4.13 39.47
N ALA A 146 10.44 -5.02 38.72
CA ALA A 146 9.01 -5.03 38.55
C ALA A 146 8.38 -5.63 39.82
N ASP A 147 7.42 -4.91 40.46
CA ASP A 147 6.58 -5.41 41.57
C ASP A 147 5.65 -6.55 41.14
N SER A 148 6.18 -7.50 40.44
CA SER A 148 5.52 -8.73 40.07
C SER A 148 5.84 -9.73 41.15
N GLY A 149 4.88 -9.99 42.02
CA GLY A 149 4.89 -11.20 42.86
C GLY A 149 5.26 -12.42 42.01
N PRO A 150 5.47 -13.58 42.61
CA PRO A 150 5.84 -14.79 41.86
C PRO A 150 4.79 -14.98 40.81
N ALA A 151 4.98 -14.39 39.65
CA ALA A 151 4.21 -14.65 38.46
C ALA A 151 4.60 -16.07 38.11
N GLY A 152 3.82 -17.02 38.64
CA GLY A 152 3.59 -18.25 37.95
C GLY A 152 2.98 -17.87 36.61
N CYS A 153 3.77 -17.32 35.69
CA CYS A 153 3.46 -17.31 34.30
C CYS A 153 3.47 -18.81 33.94
N GLY A 154 2.32 -19.44 34.13
CA GLY A 154 2.11 -20.80 33.69
C GLY A 154 2.62 -20.89 32.27
N ASP A 155 3.13 -22.03 31.84
CA ASP A 155 3.65 -22.21 30.48
C ASP A 155 2.55 -21.81 29.46
N VAL A 156 2.52 -20.52 29.10
CA VAL A 156 1.51 -19.95 28.20
C VAL A 156 1.46 -20.71 26.87
N LEU A 157 2.59 -21.29 26.45
CA LEU A 157 2.65 -22.08 25.22
C LEU A 157 1.97 -23.46 25.39
N ALA A 158 1.98 -24.04 26.59
CA ALA A 158 1.37 -25.33 26.85
C ALA A 158 -0.08 -25.24 27.34
N ALA A 159 -0.40 -24.26 28.18
CA ALA A 159 -1.69 -24.14 28.86
C ALA A 159 -2.54 -22.96 28.41
N GLY A 160 -1.95 -21.96 27.72
CA GLY A 160 -2.65 -20.79 27.24
C GLY A 160 -3.63 -21.12 26.10
N ASP A 161 -4.72 -20.34 26.03
CA ASP A 161 -5.62 -20.39 24.88
C ASP A 161 -4.96 -19.77 23.62
N ALA A 162 -5.67 -19.77 22.50
CA ALA A 162 -5.13 -19.27 21.23
C ALA A 162 -4.80 -17.77 21.31
N GLU A 163 -5.60 -16.97 22.02
CA GLU A 163 -5.38 -15.51 22.13
C GLU A 163 -4.17 -15.21 23.01
N GLU A 164 -4.01 -15.88 24.15
CA GLU A 164 -2.87 -15.73 25.05
C GLU A 164 -1.55 -16.10 24.36
N VAL A 165 -1.53 -17.19 23.59
CA VAL A 165 -0.36 -17.62 22.81
C VAL A 165 -0.01 -16.62 21.72
N LEU A 166 -1.00 -16.13 20.98
CA LEU A 166 -0.80 -15.13 19.94
C LEU A 166 -0.35 -13.80 20.51
N GLN A 167 -0.82 -13.40 21.69
CA GLN A 167 -0.38 -12.19 22.37
C GLN A 167 1.09 -12.31 22.83
N ALA A 168 1.48 -13.48 23.37
CA ALA A 168 2.86 -13.73 23.72
C ALA A 168 3.77 -13.67 22.47
N TRP A 169 3.35 -14.32 21.37
CA TRP A 169 4.08 -14.27 20.11
C TRP A 169 4.18 -12.86 19.52
N ASP A 170 3.13 -12.06 19.56
CA ASP A 170 3.12 -10.66 19.10
C ASP A 170 4.11 -9.80 19.90
N SER A 171 4.20 -10.03 21.22
CA SER A 171 5.19 -9.40 22.10
C SER A 171 6.63 -9.79 21.73
N ALA A 172 6.85 -11.07 21.41
CA ALA A 172 8.13 -11.58 20.93
C ALA A 172 8.53 -10.94 19.59
N LEU A 173 7.59 -10.90 18.63
CA LEU A 173 7.78 -10.25 17.34
C LEU A 173 8.16 -8.77 17.51
N ALA A 174 7.45 -8.04 18.37
CA ALA A 174 7.76 -6.64 18.64
C ALA A 174 9.18 -6.46 19.17
N ALA A 175 9.62 -7.32 20.07
CA ALA A 175 10.96 -7.24 20.66
C ALA A 175 12.08 -7.52 19.62
N ILE A 176 11.88 -8.50 18.75
CA ILE A 176 12.85 -8.85 17.71
C ILE A 176 12.91 -7.76 16.63
N LEU A 177 11.77 -7.33 16.08
CA LEU A 177 11.74 -6.28 15.05
C LEU A 177 12.40 -4.98 15.52
N THR A 178 12.14 -4.58 16.77
CA THR A 178 12.73 -3.36 17.34
C THR A 178 14.22 -3.49 17.59
N ALA A 179 14.68 -4.64 18.09
CA ALA A 179 16.08 -4.84 18.43
C ALA A 179 16.98 -4.91 17.20
N GLU A 180 16.47 -5.49 16.11
CA GLU A 180 17.23 -5.71 14.87
C GLU A 180 16.90 -4.67 13.78
N ASP A 181 16.06 -3.65 14.08
CA ASP A 181 15.60 -2.59 13.13
C ASP A 181 14.98 -3.17 11.84
N LEU A 182 14.13 -4.21 11.99
CA LEU A 182 13.56 -4.99 10.89
C LEU A 182 12.15 -4.56 10.45
N ASP A 183 11.56 -3.52 11.03
CA ASP A 183 10.21 -3.07 10.68
C ASP A 183 10.08 -2.73 9.17
N GLY A 184 11.13 -2.13 8.58
CA GLY A 184 11.16 -1.82 7.16
C GLY A 184 11.19 -3.06 6.27
N LEU A 185 11.97 -4.07 6.64
CA LEU A 185 12.05 -5.35 5.93
C LEU A 185 10.71 -6.10 5.98
N ALA A 186 10.14 -6.20 7.19
CA ALA A 186 8.86 -6.87 7.40
C ALA A 186 7.73 -6.20 6.59
N THR A 187 7.69 -4.86 6.55
CA THR A 187 6.74 -4.10 5.74
C THR A 187 6.96 -4.32 4.24
N ALA A 188 8.21 -4.39 3.78
CA ALA A 188 8.52 -4.66 2.38
C ALA A 188 8.06 -6.06 1.96
N LEU A 189 8.34 -7.10 2.76
CA LEU A 189 7.87 -8.47 2.52
C LEU A 189 6.34 -8.53 2.50
N TYR A 190 5.67 -7.81 3.39
CA TYR A 190 4.21 -7.72 3.40
C TYR A 190 3.66 -7.07 2.12
N THR A 191 4.32 -6.02 1.63
CA THR A 191 3.89 -5.29 0.42
C THR A 191 4.02 -6.13 -0.85
N VAL A 192 5.04 -7.00 -0.91
CA VAL A 192 5.22 -7.92 -2.06
C VAL A 192 4.17 -9.03 -2.06
N GLY A 193 3.73 -9.50 -0.88
CA GLY A 193 2.64 -10.47 -0.75
C GLY A 193 2.95 -11.88 -1.24
N GLY A 194 4.23 -12.21 -1.50
CA GLY A 194 4.63 -13.52 -2.01
C GLY A 194 6.12 -13.81 -1.81
N PRO A 195 6.62 -14.94 -2.32
CA PRO A 195 8.04 -15.29 -2.22
C PRO A 195 8.93 -14.30 -2.96
N VAL A 196 9.98 -13.84 -2.30
CA VAL A 196 11.01 -12.94 -2.85
C VAL A 196 12.32 -13.70 -2.92
N ARG A 197 13.06 -13.55 -4.00
CA ARG A 197 14.41 -14.12 -4.10
C ARG A 197 15.36 -13.39 -3.16
N MET A 198 16.21 -14.16 -2.47
CA MET A 198 17.19 -13.65 -1.52
C MET A 198 18.15 -12.64 -2.16
N ASP A 199 18.59 -12.89 -3.40
CA ASP A 199 19.51 -12.01 -4.13
C ASP A 199 18.94 -10.59 -4.26
N GLY A 200 17.69 -10.46 -4.74
CA GLY A 200 17.00 -9.18 -4.85
C GLY A 200 16.71 -8.50 -3.49
N LEU A 201 16.53 -9.29 -2.45
CA LEU A 201 16.32 -8.79 -1.09
C LEU A 201 17.63 -8.22 -0.51
N PHE A 202 18.77 -8.87 -0.74
CA PHE A 202 20.09 -8.38 -0.36
C PHE A 202 20.39 -7.02 -1.00
N ASP A 203 20.18 -6.89 -2.31
CA ASP A 203 20.38 -5.64 -3.03
C ASP A 203 19.48 -4.50 -2.52
N ALA A 204 18.22 -4.79 -2.29
CA ALA A 204 17.26 -3.82 -1.75
C ALA A 204 17.60 -3.39 -0.32
N TYR A 205 18.03 -4.32 0.53
CA TYR A 205 18.42 -4.04 1.91
C TYR A 205 19.71 -3.22 1.97
N ALA A 206 20.72 -3.56 1.20
CA ALA A 206 21.98 -2.83 1.10
C ALA A 206 21.77 -1.39 0.60
N ALA A 207 20.93 -1.21 -0.42
CA ALA A 207 20.56 0.12 -0.92
C ALA A 207 19.84 0.95 0.16
N ALA A 208 18.91 0.35 0.91
CA ALA A 208 18.20 1.01 2.00
C ALA A 208 19.10 1.34 3.19
N ALA A 209 20.06 0.46 3.54
CA ALA A 209 21.05 0.69 4.60
C ALA A 209 22.02 1.80 4.23
N GLY A 210 22.48 1.88 2.98
CA GLY A 210 23.30 2.97 2.47
C GLY A 210 22.61 4.33 2.55
N THR A 211 21.34 4.40 2.21
CA THR A 211 20.53 5.62 2.34
C THR A 211 20.35 6.04 3.80
N ARG A 212 20.10 5.08 4.71
CA ARG A 212 19.98 5.34 6.16
C ARG A 212 21.27 5.86 6.78
N ARG A 213 22.44 5.36 6.37
CA ARG A 213 23.75 5.87 6.81
C ARG A 213 23.97 7.30 6.34
N SER A 214 23.63 7.63 5.12
CA SER A 214 23.74 8.99 4.58
C SER A 214 22.86 10.00 5.32
N THR A 215 21.61 9.64 5.64
CA THR A 215 20.70 10.54 6.39
C THR A 215 21.15 10.70 7.86
N ARG A 216 21.66 9.67 8.52
CA ARG A 216 22.22 9.78 9.88
C ARG A 216 23.53 10.60 9.90
N ALA A 217 24.32 10.54 8.85
CA ALA A 217 25.55 11.34 8.74
C ALA A 217 25.28 12.83 8.57
N THR A 218 24.19 13.21 7.88
CA THR A 218 23.80 14.62 7.72
C THR A 218 23.20 15.25 8.97
N ASP A 219 22.74 14.43 9.93
CA ASP A 219 22.10 14.91 11.17
C ASP A 219 23.06 14.99 12.39
N ARG A 220 24.34 14.58 12.21
CA ARG A 220 25.35 14.62 13.26
C ARG A 220 26.22 15.85 13.17
N THR A 221 26.53 16.43 14.34
CA THR A 221 27.56 17.48 14.42
C THR A 221 28.96 16.91 14.14
N ALA A 222 29.89 17.74 13.65
CA ALA A 222 31.23 17.30 13.27
C ALA A 222 32.02 16.61 14.44
N THR A 223 31.67 16.93 15.68
CA THR A 223 32.30 16.33 16.89
C THR A 223 31.78 14.90 17.12
N ASP A 224 30.46 14.65 16.88
CA ASP A 224 29.86 13.33 17.00
C ASP A 224 30.31 12.40 15.87
N GLN A 225 30.60 12.97 14.70
CA GLN A 225 31.12 12.24 13.55
C GLN A 225 32.54 11.70 13.82
N ALA A 226 33.45 12.53 14.36
CA ALA A 226 34.80 12.13 14.66
C ALA A 226 34.86 11.03 15.76
N ALA A 227 33.98 11.11 16.77
CA ALA A 227 33.87 10.08 17.81
C ALA A 227 33.26 8.77 17.27
N ALA A 228 32.32 8.84 16.31
CA ALA A 228 31.77 7.68 15.68
C ALA A 228 32.72 6.99 14.71
N ASP A 229 33.52 7.76 13.97
CA ASP A 229 34.55 7.24 13.05
C ASP A 229 35.70 6.56 13.82
N GLN A 230 36.11 7.13 14.97
CA GLN A 230 37.08 6.52 15.86
C GLN A 230 36.58 5.20 16.45
N ALA A 231 35.30 5.17 16.89
CA ALA A 231 34.68 3.96 17.42
C ALA A 231 34.37 2.90 16.32
N ALA A 232 34.29 3.29 15.07
CA ALA A 232 34.18 2.38 13.92
C ALA A 232 35.56 1.80 13.55
N ALA A 233 36.60 2.62 13.58
CA ALA A 233 38.00 2.17 13.35
C ALA A 233 38.47 1.18 14.42
N ASP A 234 38.08 1.38 15.70
CA ASP A 234 38.41 0.47 16.81
C ASP A 234 37.66 -0.88 16.75
N ARG A 235 36.53 -0.95 16.02
CA ARG A 235 35.73 -2.19 15.82
C ARG A 235 36.19 -3.07 14.66
N GLY A 236 37.12 -2.62 13.84
CA GLY A 236 37.96 -3.43 12.97
C GLY A 236 37.30 -4.39 11.99
N GLN A 237 35.96 -4.32 11.78
CA GLN A 237 35.26 -5.01 10.69
C GLN A 237 33.85 -4.43 10.60
N GLU A 238 33.52 -3.79 9.47
CA GLU A 238 32.12 -3.58 9.14
C GLU A 238 31.45 -4.97 9.06
N PRO A 239 30.37 -5.22 9.79
CA PRO A 239 29.64 -6.48 9.63
C PRO A 239 29.24 -6.58 8.17
N ASP A 240 29.55 -7.70 7.54
CA ASP A 240 29.06 -8.04 6.21
C ASP A 240 27.53 -7.90 6.24
N GLU A 241 27.01 -6.91 5.54
CA GLU A 241 25.58 -6.60 5.52
C GLU A 241 24.74 -7.82 5.10
N ALA A 242 25.31 -8.66 4.24
CA ALA A 242 24.71 -9.93 3.84
C ALA A 242 24.63 -10.91 5.02
N ALA A 243 25.68 -11.00 5.84
CA ALA A 243 25.67 -11.86 7.03
C ALA A 243 24.66 -11.36 8.08
N ALA A 244 24.56 -10.02 8.25
CA ALA A 244 23.58 -9.44 9.17
C ALA A 244 22.13 -9.71 8.72
N LEU A 245 21.84 -9.56 7.42
CA LEU A 245 20.51 -9.85 6.86
C LEU A 245 20.20 -11.36 6.93
N SER A 246 21.17 -12.23 6.64
CA SER A 246 20.99 -13.68 6.78
C SER A 246 20.61 -14.05 8.20
N TYR A 247 21.33 -13.53 9.17
CA TYR A 247 21.02 -13.75 10.59
C TYR A 247 19.64 -13.22 10.98
N ALA A 248 19.27 -12.03 10.51
CA ALA A 248 17.97 -11.46 10.75
C ALA A 248 16.84 -12.34 10.19
N LEU A 249 17.01 -12.87 8.99
CA LEU A 249 16.05 -13.77 8.35
C LEU A 249 15.96 -15.13 9.07
N GLU A 250 17.11 -15.68 9.54
CA GLU A 250 17.12 -16.87 10.38
C GLU A 250 16.33 -16.64 11.68
N THR A 251 16.57 -15.52 12.36
CA THR A 251 15.85 -15.15 13.58
C THR A 251 14.33 -15.00 13.34
N LEU A 252 13.95 -14.38 12.22
CA LEU A 252 12.54 -14.28 11.82
C LEU A 252 11.93 -15.63 11.46
N ALA A 253 12.70 -16.55 10.86
CA ALA A 253 12.26 -17.91 10.58
C ALA A 253 12.10 -18.71 11.87
N ASP A 254 13.00 -18.59 12.81
CA ASP A 254 12.92 -19.23 14.13
C ASP A 254 11.73 -18.72 14.96
N LEU A 255 11.29 -17.49 14.73
CA LEU A 255 10.04 -16.97 15.28
C LEU A 255 8.81 -17.30 14.41
N ALA A 256 8.99 -18.09 13.34
CA ALA A 256 7.95 -18.42 12.37
C ALA A 256 7.29 -17.19 11.70
N VAL A 257 8.03 -16.11 11.53
CA VAL A 257 7.59 -14.90 10.80
C VAL A 257 7.72 -15.09 9.30
N VAL A 258 8.83 -15.71 8.88
CA VAL A 258 9.11 -15.99 7.47
C VAL A 258 9.32 -17.48 7.24
N GLU A 259 9.06 -17.89 6.01
CA GLU A 259 9.38 -19.20 5.47
C GLU A 259 10.52 -19.05 4.46
N LEU A 260 11.57 -19.85 4.66
CA LEU A 260 12.69 -19.92 3.73
C LEU A 260 12.44 -21.11 2.78
N GLY A 261 12.45 -20.82 1.49
CA GLY A 261 12.19 -21.80 0.44
C GLY A 261 13.27 -21.80 -0.63
N THR A 262 13.05 -22.63 -1.66
CA THR A 262 13.89 -22.65 -2.86
C THR A 262 12.99 -22.54 -4.08
N ASP A 263 13.45 -21.78 -5.09
CA ASP A 263 12.82 -21.79 -6.40
C ASP A 263 13.40 -22.91 -7.30
N GLU A 264 12.88 -23.04 -8.52
CA GLU A 264 13.34 -24.06 -9.47
C GLU A 264 14.76 -23.78 -10.02
N SER A 265 15.34 -22.63 -9.74
CA SER A 265 16.68 -22.25 -10.19
C SER A 265 17.75 -22.82 -9.24
N PRO A 266 18.90 -23.32 -9.75
CA PRO A 266 19.98 -23.80 -8.89
C PRO A 266 20.46 -22.71 -7.94
N GLY A 267 20.31 -22.91 -6.63
CA GLY A 267 20.71 -21.96 -5.59
C GLY A 267 19.72 -20.81 -5.36
N GLY A 268 18.53 -20.84 -5.96
CA GLY A 268 17.49 -19.84 -5.81
C GLY A 268 16.80 -19.95 -4.44
N LEU A 269 17.37 -19.30 -3.42
CA LEU A 269 16.72 -19.16 -2.12
C LEU A 269 15.64 -18.09 -2.18
N THR A 270 14.49 -18.37 -1.59
CA THR A 270 13.36 -17.46 -1.47
C THR A 270 12.94 -17.26 -0.03
N VAL A 271 12.38 -16.09 0.26
CA VAL A 271 11.79 -15.77 1.56
C VAL A 271 10.37 -15.25 1.35
N ALA A 272 9.44 -15.73 2.14
CA ALA A 272 8.05 -15.26 2.17
C ALA A 272 7.59 -15.08 3.62
N LEU A 273 6.61 -14.21 3.87
CA LEU A 273 5.95 -14.19 5.16
C LEU A 273 5.13 -15.48 5.33
N SER A 274 5.28 -16.12 6.49
CA SER A 274 4.38 -17.21 6.90
C SER A 274 2.97 -16.68 7.17
N PRO A 275 1.93 -17.52 7.25
CA PRO A 275 0.59 -17.08 7.69
C PRO A 275 0.61 -16.37 9.05
N LEU A 276 1.47 -16.80 9.98
CA LEU A 276 1.65 -16.18 11.29
C LEU A 276 2.36 -14.82 11.16
N GLY A 277 3.39 -14.72 10.31
CA GLY A 277 4.06 -13.47 9.98
C GLY A 277 3.13 -12.45 9.32
N VAL A 278 2.31 -12.88 8.34
CA VAL A 278 1.29 -12.03 7.71
C VAL A 278 0.34 -11.47 8.79
N TRP A 279 -0.15 -12.31 9.70
CA TRP A 279 -1.04 -11.86 10.78
C TRP A 279 -0.38 -10.84 11.71
N GLY A 280 0.86 -11.07 12.16
CA GLY A 280 1.57 -10.17 13.07
C GLY A 280 1.90 -8.82 12.42
N ILE A 281 2.43 -8.83 11.20
CA ILE A 281 2.74 -7.59 10.47
C ILE A 281 1.46 -6.82 10.13
N HIS A 282 0.37 -7.50 9.73
CA HIS A 282 -0.93 -6.90 9.53
C HIS A 282 -1.42 -6.13 10.79
N ARG A 283 -1.32 -6.75 11.98
CA ARG A 283 -1.69 -6.08 13.25
C ARG A 283 -0.87 -4.80 13.50
N ARG A 284 0.44 -4.88 13.29
CA ARG A 284 1.36 -3.75 13.49
C ARG A 284 1.06 -2.60 12.52
N LEU A 285 0.86 -2.90 11.25
CA LEU A 285 0.50 -1.90 10.23
C LEU A 285 -0.83 -1.22 10.57
N ARG A 286 -1.83 -1.98 11.01
CA ARG A 286 -3.09 -1.40 11.49
C ARG A 286 -2.92 -0.51 12.72
N ALA A 287 -2.10 -0.92 13.69
CA ALA A 287 -1.80 -0.12 14.87
C ALA A 287 -1.09 1.21 14.51
N GLN A 288 -0.30 1.22 13.43
CA GLN A 288 0.34 2.41 12.85
C GLN A 288 -0.62 3.27 12.01
N GLY A 289 -1.89 2.88 11.88
CA GLY A 289 -2.91 3.62 11.13
C GLY A 289 -2.95 3.35 9.63
N TRP A 290 -2.26 2.29 9.15
CA TRP A 290 -2.37 1.86 7.76
C TRP A 290 -3.73 1.20 7.50
N HIS A 291 -4.28 1.46 6.31
CA HIS A 291 -5.43 0.70 5.82
C HIS A 291 -4.92 -0.59 5.18
N VAL A 292 -5.24 -1.72 5.80
CA VAL A 292 -4.78 -3.05 5.40
C VAL A 292 -6.00 -3.95 5.25
N PRO A 293 -6.51 -4.16 4.03
CA PRO A 293 -7.71 -4.96 3.79
C PRO A 293 -7.49 -6.44 4.12
N VAL A 294 -8.54 -7.09 4.62
CA VAL A 294 -8.55 -8.55 4.89
C VAL A 294 -9.61 -9.20 4.03
N LEU A 295 -9.18 -10.10 3.16
CA LEU A 295 -10.06 -10.88 2.29
C LEU A 295 -11.00 -11.79 3.10
N GLY A 296 -12.25 -11.89 2.65
CA GLY A 296 -13.31 -12.62 3.35
C GLY A 296 -13.94 -11.85 4.50
N SER A 297 -13.53 -10.59 4.75
CA SER A 297 -14.11 -9.77 5.81
C SER A 297 -15.21 -8.83 5.33
N SER A 298 -15.33 -8.58 4.03
CA SER A 298 -16.21 -7.57 3.44
C SER A 298 -17.67 -7.79 3.75
N GLY A 299 -18.12 -9.03 3.90
CA GLY A 299 -19.50 -9.33 4.29
C GLY A 299 -19.95 -8.62 5.56
N ARG A 300 -19.07 -8.45 6.53
CA ARG A 300 -19.33 -7.78 7.81
C ARG A 300 -19.07 -6.28 7.81
N ASN A 301 -18.43 -5.77 6.76
CA ASN A 301 -18.10 -4.36 6.60
C ASN A 301 -19.24 -3.63 5.87
N GLY A 302 -19.39 -2.32 6.10
CA GLY A 302 -20.26 -1.48 5.26
C GLY A 302 -19.71 -1.30 3.85
N ALA A 303 -20.49 -0.70 2.96
CA ALA A 303 -20.12 -0.47 1.56
C ALA A 303 -18.75 0.24 1.42
N ALA A 304 -18.45 1.23 2.25
CA ALA A 304 -17.17 1.93 2.22
C ALA A 304 -15.97 0.98 2.48
N GLY A 305 -16.14 0.00 3.37
CA GLY A 305 -15.14 -1.03 3.65
C GLY A 305 -14.95 -1.99 2.48
N LEU A 306 -16.04 -2.42 1.82
CA LEU A 306 -15.97 -3.20 0.59
C LEU A 306 -15.20 -2.44 -0.49
N LEU A 307 -15.60 -1.20 -0.81
CA LEU A 307 -14.97 -0.41 -1.86
C LEU A 307 -13.48 -0.16 -1.60
N ALA A 308 -13.10 0.08 -0.34
CA ALA A 308 -11.69 0.22 0.03
C ALA A 308 -10.91 -1.09 -0.17
N THR A 309 -11.53 -2.25 0.04
CA THR A 309 -10.93 -3.56 -0.23
C THR A 309 -10.76 -3.79 -1.73
N LEU A 310 -11.81 -3.53 -2.52
CA LEU A 310 -11.80 -3.69 -3.99
C LEU A 310 -10.69 -2.88 -4.67
N ALA A 311 -10.40 -1.70 -4.16
CA ALA A 311 -9.33 -0.86 -4.68
C ALA A 311 -7.91 -1.47 -4.56
N SER A 312 -7.77 -2.57 -3.81
CA SER A 312 -6.50 -3.25 -3.56
C SER A 312 -6.50 -4.71 -4.01
N CYS A 313 -7.65 -5.25 -4.44
CA CYS A 313 -7.81 -6.62 -4.89
C CYS A 313 -7.46 -6.80 -6.37
N ASP A 314 -7.06 -8.02 -6.75
CA ASP A 314 -7.18 -8.45 -8.14
C ASP A 314 -8.65 -8.75 -8.51
N ALA A 315 -8.89 -9.12 -9.77
CA ALA A 315 -10.24 -9.34 -10.28
C ALA A 315 -10.95 -10.52 -9.60
N GLU A 316 -10.24 -11.60 -9.32
CA GLU A 316 -10.80 -12.82 -8.76
C GLU A 316 -11.21 -12.62 -7.30
N ASP A 317 -10.30 -12.08 -6.51
CA ASP A 317 -10.56 -11.75 -5.11
C ASP A 317 -11.65 -10.67 -4.99
N GLY A 318 -11.65 -9.65 -5.87
CA GLY A 318 -12.67 -8.60 -5.92
C GLY A 318 -14.06 -9.16 -6.17
N GLU A 319 -14.21 -10.09 -7.11
CA GLU A 319 -15.48 -10.78 -7.39
C GLU A 319 -15.96 -11.59 -6.18
N ALA A 320 -15.07 -12.28 -5.50
CA ALA A 320 -15.40 -13.04 -4.29
C ALA A 320 -15.86 -12.13 -3.14
N GLU A 321 -15.20 -10.98 -2.96
CA GLU A 321 -15.57 -9.98 -1.94
C GLU A 321 -16.94 -9.35 -2.24
N ILE A 322 -17.22 -8.98 -3.50
CA ILE A 322 -18.53 -8.47 -3.93
C ILE A 322 -19.61 -9.52 -3.69
N GLY A 323 -19.38 -10.76 -4.12
CA GLY A 323 -20.33 -11.84 -3.93
C GLY A 323 -20.64 -12.10 -2.47
N GLY A 324 -19.62 -12.18 -1.63
CA GLY A 324 -19.75 -12.38 -0.18
C GLY A 324 -20.45 -11.20 0.53
N TRP A 325 -20.25 -9.98 0.07
CA TRP A 325 -20.91 -8.79 0.61
C TRP A 325 -22.40 -8.72 0.22
N LEU A 326 -22.72 -8.98 -1.05
CA LEU A 326 -24.10 -9.00 -1.56
C LEU A 326 -24.92 -10.13 -0.96
N ALA A 327 -24.33 -11.30 -0.71
CA ALA A 327 -25.01 -12.44 -0.11
C ALA A 327 -25.58 -12.18 1.30
N GLN A 328 -25.14 -11.14 1.98
CA GLN A 328 -25.58 -10.80 3.34
C GLN A 328 -26.53 -9.59 3.38
N ARG A 329 -26.99 -9.11 2.25
CA ARG A 329 -27.81 -7.90 2.13
C ARG A 329 -28.96 -8.07 1.15
N GLU A 330 -30.05 -7.40 1.45
CA GLU A 330 -31.11 -7.22 0.45
C GLU A 330 -30.62 -6.27 -0.65
N PRO A 331 -30.85 -6.58 -1.93
CA PRO A 331 -30.31 -5.81 -3.06
C PRO A 331 -30.60 -4.31 -3.02
N ALA A 332 -31.82 -3.91 -2.61
CA ALA A 332 -32.18 -2.51 -2.49
C ALA A 332 -31.41 -1.79 -1.36
N GLN A 333 -31.16 -2.48 -0.24
CA GLN A 333 -30.35 -1.97 0.85
C GLN A 333 -28.89 -1.85 0.43
N ALA A 334 -28.36 -2.86 -0.24
CA ALA A 334 -27.01 -2.85 -0.78
C ALA A 334 -26.77 -1.66 -1.71
N ALA A 335 -27.74 -1.39 -2.60
CA ALA A 335 -27.69 -0.24 -3.50
C ALA A 335 -27.67 1.10 -2.73
N ALA A 336 -28.49 1.24 -1.71
CA ALA A 336 -28.51 2.45 -0.88
C ALA A 336 -27.18 2.68 -0.13
N GLU A 337 -26.62 1.62 0.47
CA GLU A 337 -25.30 1.68 1.15
C GLU A 337 -24.16 2.09 0.18
N LEU A 338 -24.18 1.57 -1.07
CA LEU A 338 -23.19 1.92 -2.09
C LEU A 338 -23.31 3.38 -2.54
N ILE A 339 -24.53 3.89 -2.73
CA ILE A 339 -24.78 5.30 -3.08
C ILE A 339 -24.27 6.23 -1.95
N GLU A 340 -24.54 5.89 -0.69
CA GLU A 340 -24.07 6.66 0.46
C GLU A 340 -22.52 6.67 0.53
N ALA A 341 -21.91 5.51 0.35
CA ALA A 341 -20.46 5.39 0.32
C ALA A 341 -19.82 6.17 -0.84
N ALA A 342 -20.43 6.11 -2.04
CA ALA A 342 -19.99 6.85 -3.21
C ALA A 342 -20.09 8.37 -3.02
N ALA A 343 -21.16 8.85 -2.37
CA ALA A 343 -21.37 10.28 -2.14
C ALA A 343 -20.27 10.92 -1.26
N SER A 344 -19.78 10.16 -0.30
CA SER A 344 -18.72 10.59 0.63
C SER A 344 -17.32 10.13 0.21
N GLY A 345 -17.23 9.28 -0.81
CA GLY A 345 -16.01 8.64 -1.27
C GLY A 345 -15.13 9.51 -2.17
N SER A 346 -13.91 9.04 -2.39
CA SER A 346 -13.00 9.59 -3.41
C SER A 346 -13.48 9.26 -4.83
N PRO A 347 -12.91 9.87 -5.87
CA PRO A 347 -13.22 9.56 -7.26
C PRO A 347 -13.14 8.06 -7.60
N GLY A 348 -12.06 7.38 -7.20
CA GLY A 348 -11.90 5.94 -7.42
C GLY A 348 -12.98 5.11 -6.73
N LEU A 349 -13.37 5.47 -5.49
CA LEU A 349 -14.45 4.79 -4.77
C LEU A 349 -15.81 5.00 -5.43
N ARG A 350 -16.08 6.16 -6.04
CA ARG A 350 -17.32 6.40 -6.81
C ARG A 350 -17.42 5.45 -8.00
N GLY A 351 -16.36 5.37 -8.81
CA GLY A 351 -16.33 4.44 -9.94
C GLY A 351 -16.54 2.98 -9.51
N ALA A 352 -15.86 2.54 -8.47
CA ALA A 352 -16.01 1.19 -7.93
C ALA A 352 -17.44 0.93 -7.41
N ALA A 353 -18.07 1.91 -6.75
CA ALA A 353 -19.46 1.76 -6.28
C ALA A 353 -20.44 1.55 -7.42
N PHE A 354 -20.33 2.32 -8.51
CA PHE A 354 -21.20 2.16 -9.68
C PHE A 354 -20.93 0.83 -10.40
N ALA A 355 -19.70 0.33 -10.45
CA ALA A 355 -19.39 -1.01 -10.95
C ALA A 355 -20.06 -2.12 -10.12
N VAL A 356 -20.15 -1.97 -8.79
CA VAL A 356 -20.89 -2.92 -7.93
C VAL A 356 -22.42 -2.77 -8.12
N LEU A 357 -22.94 -1.56 -8.34
CA LEU A 357 -24.36 -1.34 -8.65
C LEU A 357 -24.78 -2.05 -9.94
N ASP A 358 -23.90 -2.17 -10.94
CA ASP A 358 -24.15 -2.95 -12.16
C ASP A 358 -24.39 -4.43 -11.85
N ARG A 359 -23.73 -4.99 -10.82
CA ARG A 359 -23.93 -6.38 -10.38
C ARG A 359 -25.30 -6.56 -9.70
N ILE A 360 -25.81 -5.52 -9.04
CA ILE A 360 -27.17 -5.52 -8.46
C ILE A 360 -28.22 -5.41 -9.58
N GLY A 361 -27.88 -4.69 -10.66
CA GLY A 361 -28.75 -4.50 -11.82
C GLY A 361 -29.96 -3.61 -11.53
N VAL A 362 -31.05 -3.85 -12.24
CA VAL A 362 -32.26 -2.99 -12.27
C VAL A 362 -32.85 -2.70 -10.88
N VAL A 363 -32.61 -3.55 -9.89
CA VAL A 363 -33.09 -3.34 -8.50
C VAL A 363 -32.43 -2.11 -7.87
N ALA A 364 -31.25 -1.72 -8.31
CA ALA A 364 -30.56 -0.51 -7.86
C ALA A 364 -31.18 0.78 -8.41
N GLY A 365 -31.99 0.72 -9.47
CA GLY A 365 -32.55 1.86 -10.18
C GLY A 365 -33.17 2.95 -9.29
N PRO A 366 -34.02 2.64 -8.30
CA PRO A 366 -34.56 3.65 -7.40
C PRO A 366 -33.53 4.42 -6.61
N ALA A 367 -32.47 3.76 -6.11
CA ALA A 367 -31.37 4.38 -5.37
C ALA A 367 -30.50 5.26 -6.29
N VAL A 368 -30.18 4.75 -7.49
CA VAL A 368 -29.41 5.50 -8.49
C VAL A 368 -30.19 6.71 -8.99
N ARG A 369 -31.50 6.60 -9.18
CA ARG A 369 -32.36 7.72 -9.59
C ARG A 369 -32.39 8.83 -8.52
N ALA A 370 -32.43 8.46 -7.25
CA ALA A 370 -32.32 9.41 -6.15
C ALA A 370 -30.95 10.12 -6.11
N ALA A 371 -29.88 9.43 -6.55
CA ALA A 371 -28.52 9.99 -6.62
C ALA A 371 -28.36 11.10 -7.68
N LEU A 372 -29.26 11.23 -8.66
CA LEU A 372 -29.28 12.35 -9.61
C LEU A 372 -29.39 13.73 -8.91
N ALA A 373 -29.98 13.78 -7.72
CA ALA A 373 -30.07 15.00 -6.92
C ALA A 373 -28.75 15.39 -6.26
N GLN A 374 -27.75 14.51 -6.24
CA GLN A 374 -26.46 14.74 -5.62
C GLN A 374 -25.43 15.18 -6.67
N PRO A 375 -24.88 16.40 -6.59
CA PRO A 375 -23.98 16.92 -7.63
C PRO A 375 -22.76 16.04 -7.91
N VAL A 376 -22.22 15.38 -6.87
CA VAL A 376 -21.02 14.51 -6.97
C VAL A 376 -21.33 13.13 -7.58
N LEU A 377 -22.60 12.72 -7.64
CA LEU A 377 -23.01 11.42 -8.19
C LEU A 377 -23.83 11.58 -9.48
N ARG A 378 -24.31 12.79 -9.77
CA ARG A 378 -25.25 13.04 -10.86
C ARG A 378 -24.78 12.46 -12.19
N ALA A 379 -23.53 12.69 -12.58
CA ALA A 379 -23.00 12.23 -13.85
C ALA A 379 -22.90 10.70 -13.90
N HIS A 380 -22.41 10.06 -12.85
CA HIS A 380 -22.37 8.60 -12.74
C HIS A 380 -23.78 7.99 -12.78
N ALA A 381 -24.72 8.57 -12.01
CA ALA A 381 -26.10 8.10 -11.95
C ALA A 381 -26.79 8.22 -13.32
N ALA A 382 -26.58 9.32 -14.04
CA ALA A 382 -27.16 9.52 -15.37
C ALA A 382 -26.63 8.50 -16.39
N VAL A 383 -25.32 8.22 -16.38
CA VAL A 383 -24.72 7.19 -17.24
C VAL A 383 -25.29 5.82 -16.91
N TRP A 384 -25.30 5.43 -15.64
CA TRP A 384 -25.79 4.13 -15.21
C TRP A 384 -27.26 3.92 -15.62
N LEU A 385 -28.13 4.90 -15.39
CA LEU A 385 -29.54 4.83 -15.78
C LEU A 385 -29.69 4.69 -17.29
N HIS A 386 -28.95 5.46 -18.08
CA HIS A 386 -28.97 5.36 -19.53
C HIS A 386 -28.56 3.96 -20.03
N GLU A 387 -27.49 3.38 -19.45
CA GLU A 387 -27.02 2.02 -19.77
C GLU A 387 -28.06 0.93 -19.40
N HIS A 388 -28.88 1.21 -18.38
CA HIS A 388 -29.99 0.32 -17.99
C HIS A 388 -31.35 0.63 -18.66
N GLY A 389 -31.33 1.45 -19.73
CA GLY A 389 -32.50 1.72 -20.56
C GLY A 389 -33.48 2.73 -19.97
N GLU A 390 -33.07 3.50 -18.98
CA GLU A 390 -33.85 4.60 -18.42
C GLU A 390 -33.47 5.95 -19.06
N GLU A 391 -34.45 6.84 -19.23
CA GLU A 391 -34.17 8.21 -19.69
C GLU A 391 -33.53 9.01 -18.59
N ALA A 392 -32.29 9.41 -18.82
CA ALA A 392 -31.55 10.34 -17.96
C ALA A 392 -30.78 11.33 -18.83
N GLU A 393 -30.98 12.63 -18.58
CA GLU A 393 -30.27 13.67 -19.32
C GLU A 393 -28.82 13.79 -18.85
N LEU A 394 -27.88 13.51 -19.76
CA LEU A 394 -26.46 13.71 -19.59
C LEU A 394 -26.00 14.94 -20.37
N GLY A 395 -25.89 16.07 -19.67
CA GLY A 395 -25.45 17.32 -20.27
C GLY A 395 -23.94 17.34 -20.60
N PRO A 396 -23.49 18.29 -21.43
CA PRO A 396 -22.05 18.44 -21.73
C PRO A 396 -21.19 18.64 -20.48
N GLN A 397 -21.72 19.34 -19.47
CA GLN A 397 -21.04 19.57 -18.21
C GLN A 397 -20.89 18.30 -17.39
N ASP A 398 -21.91 17.43 -17.37
CA ASP A 398 -21.87 16.14 -16.68
C ASP A 398 -20.81 15.23 -17.30
N ARG A 399 -20.71 15.21 -18.64
CA ARG A 399 -19.66 14.42 -19.35
C ARG A 399 -18.26 14.90 -19.00
N THR A 400 -18.07 16.20 -18.99
CA THR A 400 -16.75 16.80 -18.64
C THR A 400 -16.42 16.55 -17.17
N TRP A 401 -17.41 16.66 -16.29
CA TRP A 401 -17.24 16.35 -14.86
C TRP A 401 -16.86 14.90 -14.65
N LEU A 402 -17.56 13.97 -15.31
CA LEU A 402 -17.27 12.54 -15.24
C LEU A 402 -15.86 12.20 -15.75
N LEU A 403 -15.42 12.83 -16.86
CA LEU A 403 -14.06 12.65 -17.35
C LEU A 403 -13.01 13.06 -16.32
N VAL A 404 -13.24 14.18 -15.63
CA VAL A 404 -12.33 14.62 -14.57
C VAL A 404 -12.36 13.68 -13.37
N ASP A 405 -13.54 13.19 -12.98
CA ASP A 405 -13.70 12.27 -11.86
C ASP A 405 -13.03 10.92 -12.13
N LEU A 406 -13.25 10.36 -13.33
CA LEU A 406 -12.57 9.13 -13.76
C LEU A 406 -11.05 9.29 -13.81
N GLY A 407 -10.56 10.37 -14.43
CA GLY A 407 -9.14 10.65 -14.47
C GLY A 407 -8.52 10.86 -13.08
N ALA A 408 -9.22 11.55 -12.19
CA ALA A 408 -8.80 11.73 -10.80
C ALA A 408 -8.78 10.39 -10.03
N GLY A 409 -9.77 9.53 -10.26
CA GLY A 409 -9.81 8.19 -9.67
C GLY A 409 -8.64 7.31 -10.13
N LEU A 410 -8.34 7.32 -11.43
CA LEU A 410 -7.19 6.60 -11.96
C LEU A 410 -5.86 7.10 -11.38
N LEU A 411 -5.72 8.42 -11.18
CA LEU A 411 -4.52 9.01 -10.56
C LEU A 411 -4.35 8.64 -9.08
N GLU A 412 -5.40 8.17 -8.41
CA GLU A 412 -5.29 7.62 -7.06
C GLU A 412 -4.59 6.25 -7.04
N GLU A 413 -4.62 5.50 -8.15
CA GLU A 413 -4.29 4.08 -8.21
C GLU A 413 -3.07 3.75 -9.09
N ALA A 414 -2.81 4.56 -10.13
CA ALA A 414 -1.81 4.28 -11.16
C ALA A 414 -0.78 5.41 -11.33
N ASP A 415 0.33 5.08 -12.01
CA ASP A 415 1.32 6.09 -12.39
C ASP A 415 0.67 7.11 -13.34
N PRO A 416 0.87 8.43 -13.14
CA PRO A 416 0.29 9.45 -14.01
C PRO A 416 0.58 9.28 -15.51
N ARG A 417 1.69 8.65 -15.88
CA ARG A 417 2.03 8.37 -17.29
C ARG A 417 1.08 7.36 -17.90
N ASP A 418 0.79 6.29 -17.16
CA ASP A 418 -0.12 5.23 -17.60
C ASP A 418 -1.56 5.79 -17.71
N VAL A 419 -1.98 6.58 -16.73
CA VAL A 419 -3.30 7.24 -16.74
C VAL A 419 -3.47 8.15 -17.94
N VAL A 420 -2.48 8.97 -18.24
CA VAL A 420 -2.52 9.90 -19.40
C VAL A 420 -2.57 9.14 -20.73
N ALA A 421 -1.88 8.02 -20.84
CA ALA A 421 -1.89 7.19 -22.05
C ALA A 421 -3.27 6.53 -22.30
N GLU A 422 -4.02 6.24 -21.23
CA GLU A 422 -5.29 5.51 -21.31
C GLU A 422 -6.54 6.40 -21.30
N LEU A 423 -6.42 7.65 -20.85
CA LEU A 423 -7.60 8.49 -20.59
C LEU A 423 -8.39 8.90 -21.85
N LEU A 424 -7.70 9.18 -22.97
CA LEU A 424 -8.28 9.65 -24.22
C LEU A 424 -7.68 8.97 -25.48
N PRO A 425 -7.50 7.65 -25.51
CA PRO A 425 -6.66 7.00 -26.51
C PRO A 425 -7.22 7.01 -27.93
N GLU A 426 -8.53 7.13 -28.10
CA GLU A 426 -9.21 6.97 -29.40
C GLU A 426 -9.49 8.30 -30.13
N LEU A 427 -9.19 9.42 -29.48
CA LEU A 427 -9.46 10.75 -30.05
C LEU A 427 -8.23 11.31 -30.78
N PRO A 428 -8.43 12.02 -31.89
CA PRO A 428 -7.36 12.81 -32.52
C PRO A 428 -6.81 13.88 -31.54
N ALA A 429 -5.54 14.23 -31.67
CA ALA A 429 -4.87 15.14 -30.75
C ALA A 429 -5.51 16.56 -30.69
N ASP A 430 -6.06 17.05 -31.79
CA ASP A 430 -6.79 18.30 -31.85
C ASP A 430 -8.09 18.25 -31.02
N ALA A 431 -8.85 17.18 -31.13
CA ALA A 431 -10.05 16.96 -30.32
C ALA A 431 -9.70 16.78 -28.83
N GLN A 432 -8.63 16.03 -28.52
CA GLN A 432 -8.13 15.91 -27.15
C GLN A 432 -7.74 17.28 -26.58
N ALA A 433 -7.03 18.11 -27.36
CA ALA A 433 -6.61 19.44 -26.91
C ALA A 433 -7.80 20.39 -26.68
N GLU A 434 -8.87 20.28 -27.46
CA GLU A 434 -10.09 21.04 -27.27
C GLU A 434 -10.81 20.65 -25.99
N ILE A 435 -10.97 19.33 -25.73
CA ILE A 435 -11.58 18.82 -24.48
C ILE A 435 -10.76 19.29 -23.28
N VAL A 436 -9.46 19.08 -23.30
CA VAL A 436 -8.53 19.43 -22.21
C VAL A 436 -8.55 20.93 -21.94
N ALA A 437 -8.64 21.76 -22.99
CA ALA A 437 -8.73 23.21 -22.84
C ALA A 437 -10.00 23.67 -22.10
N GLY A 438 -11.05 22.87 -22.05
CA GLY A 438 -12.32 23.13 -21.36
C GLY A 438 -12.36 22.66 -19.91
N LEU A 439 -11.50 21.71 -19.49
CA LEU A 439 -11.60 21.04 -18.17
C LEU A 439 -11.53 22.00 -16.98
N TRP A 440 -10.83 23.13 -17.09
CA TRP A 440 -10.73 24.13 -16.01
C TRP A 440 -12.07 24.76 -15.59
N GLN A 441 -13.12 24.64 -16.40
CA GLN A 441 -14.45 25.16 -16.12
C GLN A 441 -15.23 24.27 -15.17
N VAL A 442 -14.77 23.05 -14.97
CA VAL A 442 -15.44 22.06 -14.12
C VAL A 442 -15.13 22.30 -12.66
N SER A 443 -16.16 22.40 -11.83
CA SER A 443 -16.01 22.49 -10.37
C SER A 443 -15.76 21.09 -9.78
N HIS A 444 -14.52 20.63 -9.87
CA HIS A 444 -14.10 19.32 -9.35
C HIS A 444 -12.75 19.44 -8.62
N PRO A 445 -12.60 18.81 -7.42
CA PRO A 445 -11.36 18.93 -6.64
C PRO A 445 -10.12 18.37 -7.38
N GLY A 446 -10.26 17.31 -8.16
CA GLY A 446 -9.17 16.67 -8.90
C GLY A 446 -8.78 17.32 -10.23
N VAL A 447 -9.47 18.41 -10.66
CA VAL A 447 -9.21 19.02 -11.98
C VAL A 447 -7.77 19.53 -12.13
N THR A 448 -7.21 20.08 -11.07
CA THR A 448 -5.84 20.62 -11.11
C THR A 448 -4.80 19.53 -11.23
N ASP A 449 -4.97 18.44 -10.52
CA ASP A 449 -4.05 17.31 -10.53
C ASP A 449 -4.09 16.59 -11.88
N LEU A 450 -5.28 16.37 -12.45
CA LEU A 450 -5.45 15.80 -13.78
C LEU A 450 -4.80 16.67 -14.86
N LEU A 451 -5.05 17.98 -14.84
CA LEU A 451 -4.44 18.90 -15.79
C LEU A 451 -2.91 18.99 -15.65
N THR A 452 -2.40 18.82 -14.45
CA THR A 452 -0.95 18.75 -14.21
C THR A 452 -0.37 17.47 -14.79
N ALA A 453 -0.99 16.32 -14.55
CA ALA A 453 -0.56 15.05 -15.13
C ALA A 453 -0.57 15.10 -16.68
N LEU A 454 -1.65 15.61 -17.28
CA LEU A 454 -1.73 15.81 -18.75
C LEU A 454 -0.65 16.76 -19.27
N SER A 455 -0.32 17.85 -18.53
CA SER A 455 0.73 18.79 -18.92
C SER A 455 2.12 18.16 -18.93
N ASP A 456 2.40 17.28 -17.99
CA ASP A 456 3.74 16.76 -17.74
C ASP A 456 4.02 15.46 -18.50
N TYR A 457 2.99 14.66 -18.78
CA TYR A 457 3.16 13.31 -19.33
C TYR A 457 2.48 13.05 -20.68
N HIS A 458 1.62 13.98 -21.19
CA HIS A 458 0.95 13.72 -22.45
C HIS A 458 1.94 13.73 -23.63
N PRO A 459 1.93 12.70 -24.52
CA PRO A 459 2.90 12.57 -25.62
C PRO A 459 2.75 13.67 -26.68
N ASP A 460 1.53 14.15 -26.91
CA ASP A 460 1.28 15.22 -27.89
C ASP A 460 1.54 16.61 -27.28
N PRO A 461 2.44 17.42 -27.89
CA PRO A 461 2.80 18.74 -27.36
C PRO A 461 1.65 19.78 -27.39
N ALA A 462 0.66 19.62 -28.27
CA ALA A 462 -0.48 20.53 -28.33
C ALA A 462 -1.43 20.27 -27.16
N VAL A 463 -1.70 19.00 -26.83
CA VAL A 463 -2.50 18.61 -25.68
C VAL A 463 -1.81 19.01 -24.38
N ALA A 464 -0.52 18.71 -24.22
CA ALA A 464 0.26 19.13 -23.05
C ALA A 464 0.25 20.66 -22.84
N ARG A 465 0.33 21.43 -23.92
CA ARG A 465 0.23 22.89 -23.87
C ARG A 465 -1.17 23.37 -23.46
N ALA A 466 -2.22 22.73 -24.01
CA ALA A 466 -3.60 23.02 -23.64
C ALA A 466 -3.84 22.74 -22.15
N ALA A 467 -3.36 21.60 -21.66
CA ALA A 467 -3.43 21.22 -20.24
C ALA A 467 -2.74 22.24 -19.32
N ARG A 468 -1.52 22.65 -19.67
CA ARG A 468 -0.77 23.67 -18.91
C ARG A 468 -1.52 25.01 -18.81
N LYS A 469 -2.10 25.45 -19.93
CA LYS A 469 -2.90 26.67 -19.96
C LYS A 469 -4.19 26.53 -19.13
N ALA A 470 -4.85 25.39 -19.20
CA ALA A 470 -6.04 25.08 -18.43
C ALA A 470 -5.74 24.98 -16.92
N ALA A 471 -4.62 24.33 -16.53
CA ALA A 471 -4.17 24.26 -15.15
C ALA A 471 -3.88 25.65 -14.55
N PHE A 472 -3.27 26.54 -15.32
CA PHE A 472 -3.08 27.93 -14.88
C PHE A 472 -4.40 28.64 -14.62
N LYS A 473 -5.38 28.46 -15.50
CA LYS A 473 -6.73 29.05 -15.32
C LYS A 473 -7.45 28.48 -14.10
N ALA A 474 -7.37 27.15 -13.87
CA ALA A 474 -7.99 26.49 -12.74
C ALA A 474 -7.44 26.99 -11.39
N ARG A 475 -6.16 27.34 -11.33
CA ARG A 475 -5.49 27.87 -10.12
C ARG A 475 -5.75 29.35 -9.89
N SER A 476 -6.23 30.11 -10.89
CA SER A 476 -6.44 31.55 -10.78
C SER A 476 -7.81 31.87 -10.15
N PRO A 477 -7.90 32.42 -8.95
CA PRO A 477 -9.16 32.65 -8.24
C PRO A 477 -10.10 33.66 -8.86
N ALA A 478 -9.71 34.35 -9.95
CA ALA A 478 -10.35 35.53 -10.46
C ALA A 478 -11.17 35.40 -11.75
N ALA A 479 -11.30 34.20 -12.34
CA ALA A 479 -11.83 34.12 -13.71
C ALA A 479 -13.19 33.42 -13.87
N GLY A 480 -14.09 33.40 -12.90
CA GLY A 480 -15.34 32.75 -13.23
C GLY A 480 -16.46 32.59 -12.21
N ARG A 481 -16.46 33.34 -11.13
CA ARG A 481 -17.68 33.40 -10.29
C ARG A 481 -18.26 34.81 -10.33
N GLY A 482 -18.82 35.21 -11.51
CA GLY A 482 -19.83 36.23 -11.54
C GLY A 482 -21.11 35.64 -10.96
N PRO A 483 -21.79 36.31 -10.00
CA PRO A 483 -23.09 35.87 -9.56
C PRO A 483 -24.04 35.98 -10.77
N ILE A 484 -24.77 34.92 -11.06
CA ILE A 484 -25.93 34.97 -11.94
C ILE A 484 -26.92 35.93 -11.25
N ALA A 485 -27.01 37.15 -11.72
CA ALA A 485 -28.03 38.06 -11.27
C ALA A 485 -29.40 37.49 -11.61
N PRO A 486 -30.37 37.49 -10.66
CA PRO A 486 -31.74 37.10 -10.99
C PRO A 486 -32.24 38.09 -12.05
N ALA A 487 -32.79 37.55 -13.13
CA ALA A 487 -33.50 38.33 -14.15
C ALA A 487 -34.70 38.99 -13.49
N ASP A 488 -34.64 40.29 -13.30
CA ASP A 488 -35.78 41.12 -12.97
C ASP A 488 -36.78 41.03 -14.12
N GLY A 489 -37.83 40.29 -13.91
CA GLY A 489 -39.00 40.35 -14.78
C GLY A 489 -39.73 41.67 -14.60
N PRO A 490 -40.24 42.28 -15.67
CA PRO A 490 -40.97 43.55 -15.59
C PRO A 490 -42.31 43.37 -14.87
N VAL A 491 -42.51 44.19 -13.88
CA VAL A 491 -43.81 44.49 -13.29
C VAL A 491 -44.61 45.30 -14.32
N SER A 492 -45.74 44.77 -14.72
CA SER A 492 -46.90 45.56 -15.21
C SER A 492 -48.18 44.76 -15.04
#